data_dbdc5f23b7055879616d3240c9dab696
#
_entry.id   dbdc5f23b7055879616d3240c9dab696
#
_cell.length_a   1.000
_cell.length_b   1.000
_cell.length_c   1.000
_cell.angle_alpha   90.00
_cell.angle_beta   90.00
_cell.angle_gamma   90.00
#
_symmetry.space_group_name_H-M   'P 1'
#
loop_
_entity.id
_entity.type
_entity.pdbx_description
1 polymer ?
#
loop_
_entity_poly.entity_id
_entity_poly.type
_entity_poly.pdbx_seq_one_letter_code
_entity_poly.pdbx_strand_id
1 'polypeptide(L)'
;MNIWNFIKKDWAIFFRDRGAMLWLFILPLLFVTIFAGLARMSMGGATTEEVQDTRTPIPVVNLDVDGQLALQFLDQLDRVQGFKAEVYEAGAAEQALEQFKIRRYVVIPAEFSARLSQGERVTLSLIIHPDADSSSTQTLVDILSGVGDSLSLELQILDGIRQMGEMQANNPDVQNALNSERVLEQAKYQFDLSRENPLVAVVERTPLIAEEKSMDLDLSASFVPGICVLFVFLASTSVARSLIDERKSGTLRRLMSAPLSRAALMAGKMVPVFLLTIIQIIVIFTVGAFLLPVMGFGRLAVGNDPLAWAITSILIALCSTCLGVLISTLAKTESQVSGIGNALLWIAGFLGGAIFPAVFLQQIPLMNVLMKFVPQSWAITAYYDVLTRGKGLADIWLNMAVLAGFSIVFFVIGVRRFKFE
;
A
#
# COMPACT_ATOMS: atom_id res chain seq x y z
N MET A 1 -6.72 -34.92 31.18
CA MET A 1 -5.50 -34.72 30.38
C MET A 1 -5.50 -33.27 29.92
N ASN A 2 -4.52 -32.46 30.33
CA ASN A 2 -4.55 -31.01 30.06
C ASN A 2 -4.30 -30.71 28.57
N ILE A 3 -5.15 -29.90 27.97
CA ILE A 3 -5.02 -29.39 26.59
C ILE A 3 -3.59 -28.85 26.33
N TRP A 4 -2.97 -28.29 27.38
CA TRP A 4 -1.59 -27.80 27.33
C TRP A 4 -0.53 -28.86 26.97
N ASN A 5 -0.71 -30.10 27.42
CA ASN A 5 0.22 -31.19 27.06
C ASN A 5 0.09 -31.62 25.59
N PHE A 6 -1.11 -31.46 24.99
CA PHE A 6 -1.33 -31.63 23.57
C PHE A 6 -0.59 -30.58 22.75
N ILE A 7 -0.75 -29.34 23.12
CA ILE A 7 -0.10 -28.20 22.45
C ILE A 7 1.42 -28.39 22.48
N LYS A 8 1.99 -28.71 23.64
CA LYS A 8 3.44 -28.97 23.78
C LYS A 8 3.92 -30.12 22.91
N LYS A 9 3.17 -31.23 22.86
CA LYS A 9 3.52 -32.38 22.04
C LYS A 9 3.52 -32.01 20.54
N ASP A 10 2.45 -31.41 20.05
CA ASP A 10 2.31 -31.08 18.63
C ASP A 10 3.34 -30.02 18.22
N TRP A 11 3.66 -29.06 19.09
CA TRP A 11 4.72 -28.08 18.89
C TRP A 11 6.11 -28.76 18.86
N ALA A 12 6.39 -29.70 19.76
CA ALA A 12 7.66 -30.40 19.76
C ALA A 12 7.86 -31.21 18.47
N ILE A 13 6.79 -31.83 17.94
CA ILE A 13 6.81 -32.54 16.67
C ILE A 13 7.07 -31.56 15.52
N PHE A 14 6.36 -30.45 15.50
CA PHE A 14 6.49 -29.44 14.44
C PHE A 14 7.90 -28.82 14.40
N PHE A 15 8.44 -28.38 15.55
CA PHE A 15 9.80 -27.81 15.62
C PHE A 15 10.92 -28.83 15.32
N ARG A 16 10.64 -30.12 15.42
CA ARG A 16 11.57 -31.19 15.04
C ARG A 16 11.58 -31.43 13.53
N ASP A 17 10.50 -31.11 12.83
CA ASP A 17 10.41 -31.21 11.36
C ASP A 17 10.97 -29.97 10.69
N ARG A 18 12.26 -30.00 10.35
CA ARG A 18 12.96 -28.91 9.66
C ARG A 18 12.35 -28.60 8.30
N GLY A 19 11.79 -29.59 7.60
CA GLY A 19 11.12 -29.38 6.32
C GLY A 19 9.84 -28.57 6.46
N ALA A 20 9.01 -28.92 7.44
CA ALA A 20 7.78 -28.17 7.73
C ALA A 20 8.07 -26.71 8.12
N MET A 21 9.13 -26.45 8.90
CA MET A 21 9.54 -25.09 9.26
C MET A 21 10.02 -24.28 8.05
N LEU A 22 10.80 -24.87 7.15
CA LEU A 22 11.24 -24.23 5.91
C LEU A 22 10.04 -23.82 5.06
N TRP A 23 9.08 -24.73 4.86
CA TRP A 23 7.88 -24.44 4.07
C TRP A 23 7.00 -23.36 4.69
N LEU A 24 6.90 -23.33 6.02
CA LEU A 24 5.98 -22.42 6.71
C LEU A 24 6.53 -20.99 6.79
N PHE A 25 7.84 -20.80 6.96
CA PHE A 25 8.44 -19.49 7.20
C PHE A 25 9.30 -18.99 6.04
N ILE A 26 10.17 -19.83 5.49
CA ILE A 26 11.13 -19.39 4.47
C ILE A 26 10.45 -19.21 3.12
N LEU A 27 9.56 -20.13 2.73
CA LEU A 27 8.91 -20.06 1.43
C LEU A 27 8.04 -18.81 1.26
N PRO A 28 7.18 -18.39 2.22
CA PRO A 28 6.45 -17.13 2.11
C PRO A 28 7.38 -15.92 1.94
N LEU A 29 8.48 -15.86 2.69
CA LEU A 29 9.43 -14.76 2.61
C LEU A 29 10.15 -14.73 1.25
N LEU A 30 10.50 -15.89 0.73
CA LEU A 30 11.08 -16.00 -0.61
C LEU A 30 10.07 -15.54 -1.68
N PHE A 31 8.80 -15.88 -1.55
CA PHE A 31 7.77 -15.39 -2.46
C PHE A 31 7.59 -13.87 -2.36
N VAL A 32 7.54 -13.31 -1.15
CA VAL A 32 7.48 -11.84 -0.97
C VAL A 32 8.65 -11.18 -1.68
N THR A 33 9.88 -11.68 -1.51
CA THR A 33 11.07 -11.08 -2.12
C THR A 33 11.09 -11.21 -3.64
N ILE A 34 10.70 -12.38 -4.18
CA ILE A 34 10.63 -12.61 -5.62
C ILE A 34 9.56 -11.73 -6.27
N PHE A 35 8.34 -11.71 -5.73
CA PHE A 35 7.25 -10.94 -6.33
C PHE A 35 7.47 -9.44 -6.19
N ALA A 36 8.02 -8.97 -5.07
CA ALA A 36 8.45 -7.60 -4.93
C ALA A 36 9.53 -7.23 -5.97
N GLY A 37 10.57 -8.08 -6.11
CA GLY A 37 11.62 -7.90 -7.12
C GLY A 37 11.09 -7.88 -8.55
N LEU A 38 10.17 -8.80 -8.89
CA LEU A 38 9.55 -8.87 -10.21
C LEU A 38 8.67 -7.64 -10.49
N ALA A 39 7.90 -7.19 -9.49
CA ALA A 39 7.11 -5.96 -9.59
C ALA A 39 7.99 -4.75 -9.91
N ARG A 40 9.12 -4.60 -9.22
CA ARG A 40 10.10 -3.54 -9.50
C ARG A 40 10.67 -3.63 -10.92
N MET A 41 11.00 -4.84 -11.36
CA MET A 41 11.54 -5.07 -12.70
C MET A 41 10.50 -4.76 -13.79
N SER A 42 9.23 -5.07 -13.58
CA SER A 42 8.15 -4.75 -14.52
C SER A 42 7.82 -3.26 -14.58
N MET A 43 8.00 -2.52 -13.48
CA MET A 43 7.84 -1.06 -13.44
C MET A 43 9.07 -0.31 -13.95
N GLY A 44 10.27 -0.91 -13.81
CA GLY A 44 11.53 -0.35 -14.32
C GLY A 44 11.90 -0.79 -15.75
N GLY A 45 11.14 -1.70 -16.35
CA GLY A 45 11.48 -2.35 -17.61
C GLY A 45 10.92 -1.71 -18.89
N ALA A 46 10.34 -0.51 -18.81
CA ALA A 46 10.03 0.28 -20.00
C ALA A 46 11.23 1.18 -20.39
N THR A 47 12.39 0.57 -20.56
CA THR A 47 13.53 1.26 -21.18
C THR A 47 13.66 0.80 -22.61
N THR A 48 13.00 1.48 -23.51
CA THR A 48 13.47 1.63 -24.90
C THR A 48 14.78 2.42 -24.84
N GLU A 49 15.80 1.93 -25.56
CA GLU A 49 17.09 2.60 -25.74
C GLU A 49 16.91 3.91 -26.54
N GLU A 50 16.55 4.97 -25.84
CA GLU A 50 16.91 6.33 -26.19
C GLU A 50 17.72 6.86 -25.00
N VAL A 51 18.75 7.67 -25.28
CA VAL A 51 19.56 8.35 -24.27
C VAL A 51 18.63 9.10 -23.34
N GLN A 52 18.14 8.43 -22.29
CA GLN A 52 17.12 8.95 -21.43
C GLN A 52 17.78 9.83 -20.38
N ASP A 53 17.35 11.07 -20.41
CA ASP A 53 17.42 12.01 -19.30
C ASP A 53 16.84 11.29 -18.07
N THR A 54 17.67 10.89 -17.13
CA THR A 54 17.29 10.08 -15.95
C THR A 54 16.46 10.86 -14.94
N ARG A 55 16.07 12.09 -15.27
CA ARG A 55 15.25 12.97 -14.41
C ARG A 55 13.78 12.54 -14.43
N THR A 56 13.15 12.61 -13.27
CA THR A 56 11.72 12.30 -13.12
C THR A 56 10.87 13.38 -13.81
N PRO A 57 10.00 13.03 -14.78
CA PRO A 57 9.16 14.02 -15.44
C PRO A 57 8.12 14.58 -14.48
N ILE A 58 7.99 15.92 -14.46
CA ILE A 58 6.90 16.64 -13.81
C ILE A 58 5.96 17.11 -14.91
N PRO A 59 4.77 16.51 -15.08
CA PRO A 59 3.80 16.94 -16.07
C PRO A 59 3.23 18.32 -15.69
N VAL A 60 3.33 19.30 -16.59
CA VAL A 60 2.87 20.68 -16.37
C VAL A 60 1.97 21.09 -17.54
N VAL A 61 0.81 21.63 -17.20
CA VAL A 61 -0.08 22.32 -18.16
C VAL A 61 0.13 23.82 -17.97
N ASN A 62 0.74 24.47 -18.94
CA ASN A 62 0.93 25.91 -18.92
C ASN A 62 -0.18 26.59 -19.73
N LEU A 63 -1.09 27.31 -19.03
CA LEU A 63 -2.14 28.10 -19.66
C LEU A 63 -1.69 29.55 -19.94
N ASP A 64 -0.55 29.99 -19.40
CA ASP A 64 0.07 31.30 -19.63
C ASP A 64 1.24 31.16 -20.62
N VAL A 65 0.93 30.74 -21.86
CA VAL A 65 1.90 30.27 -22.87
C VAL A 65 2.94 31.33 -23.20
N ASP A 66 2.54 32.61 -23.29
CA ASP A 66 3.41 33.74 -23.66
C ASP A 66 3.96 34.49 -22.43
N GLY A 67 3.62 34.05 -21.23
CA GLY A 67 4.00 34.68 -19.97
C GLY A 67 5.47 34.46 -19.63
N GLN A 68 6.26 35.51 -19.54
CA GLN A 68 7.70 35.41 -19.23
C GLN A 68 7.97 34.78 -17.87
N LEU A 69 7.16 35.10 -16.84
CA LEU A 69 7.33 34.51 -15.51
C LEU A 69 6.89 33.05 -15.45
N ALA A 70 5.93 32.65 -16.27
CA ALA A 70 5.56 31.24 -16.41
C ALA A 70 6.69 30.42 -17.06
N LEU A 71 7.33 30.96 -18.09
CA LEU A 71 8.50 30.36 -18.73
C LEU A 71 9.70 30.30 -17.77
N GLN A 72 9.93 31.35 -16.99
CA GLN A 72 10.99 31.39 -15.98
C GLN A 72 10.73 30.34 -14.87
N PHE A 73 9.49 30.19 -14.44
CA PHE A 73 9.09 29.16 -13.47
C PHE A 73 9.39 27.75 -14.02
N LEU A 74 9.05 27.48 -15.27
CA LEU A 74 9.35 26.21 -15.94
C LEU A 74 10.86 25.96 -16.07
N ASP A 75 11.66 26.97 -16.42
CA ASP A 75 13.11 26.87 -16.50
C ASP A 75 13.75 26.61 -15.13
N GLN A 76 13.26 27.27 -14.08
CA GLN A 76 13.71 26.99 -12.69
C GLN A 76 13.31 25.58 -12.25
N LEU A 77 12.12 25.11 -12.60
CA LEU A 77 11.67 23.75 -12.29
C LEU A 77 12.52 22.71 -13.01
N ASP A 78 12.92 22.97 -14.26
CA ASP A 78 13.78 22.07 -15.05
C ASP A 78 15.22 22.01 -14.53
N ARG A 79 15.68 23.01 -13.75
CA ARG A 79 16.99 23.05 -13.10
C ARG A 79 17.04 22.30 -11.77
N VAL A 80 15.89 21.88 -11.23
CA VAL A 80 15.87 21.09 -9.99
C VAL A 80 16.49 19.72 -10.26
N GLN A 81 17.50 19.36 -9.46
CA GLN A 81 18.20 18.08 -9.64
C GLN A 81 17.27 16.89 -9.55
N GLY A 82 17.31 16.01 -10.54
CA GLY A 82 16.54 14.79 -10.58
C GLY A 82 15.15 14.95 -11.17
N PHE A 83 14.74 16.15 -11.59
CA PHE A 83 13.42 16.43 -12.15
C PHE A 83 13.51 17.13 -13.50
N LYS A 84 12.45 16.99 -14.32
CA LYS A 84 12.32 17.63 -15.62
C LYS A 84 10.88 18.08 -15.83
N ALA A 85 10.68 19.33 -16.20
CA ALA A 85 9.36 19.83 -16.59
C ALA A 85 8.95 19.26 -17.96
N GLU A 86 7.81 18.59 -18.01
CA GLU A 86 7.23 18.06 -19.25
C GLU A 86 5.90 18.78 -19.51
N VAL A 87 5.87 19.62 -20.56
CA VAL A 87 4.72 20.44 -20.86
C VAL A 87 3.69 19.66 -21.65
N TYR A 88 2.46 19.60 -21.14
CA TYR A 88 1.31 18.95 -21.76
C TYR A 88 0.28 19.99 -22.19
N GLU A 89 -0.45 19.69 -23.27
CA GLU A 89 -1.71 20.41 -23.54
C GLU A 89 -2.78 20.00 -22.52
N ALA A 90 -3.67 20.94 -22.14
CA ALA A 90 -4.65 20.72 -21.07
C ALA A 90 -5.50 19.45 -21.26
N GLY A 91 -6.01 19.21 -22.47
CA GLY A 91 -6.81 18.02 -22.77
C GLY A 91 -5.99 16.72 -22.80
N ALA A 92 -4.70 16.82 -23.19
CA ALA A 92 -3.81 15.66 -23.23
C ALA A 92 -3.39 15.24 -21.82
N ALA A 93 -3.17 16.17 -20.89
CA ALA A 93 -2.86 15.88 -19.50
C ALA A 93 -4.03 15.20 -18.78
N GLU A 94 -5.26 15.66 -19.00
CA GLU A 94 -6.47 15.07 -18.45
C GLU A 94 -6.66 13.64 -18.95
N GLN A 95 -6.56 13.42 -20.25
CA GLN A 95 -6.62 12.07 -20.84
C GLN A 95 -5.49 11.16 -20.35
N ALA A 96 -4.27 11.69 -20.20
CA ALA A 96 -3.15 10.92 -19.67
C ALA A 96 -3.36 10.55 -18.19
N LEU A 97 -4.01 11.42 -17.40
CA LEU A 97 -4.41 11.14 -16.02
C LEU A 97 -5.49 10.04 -15.99
N GLU A 98 -6.53 10.14 -16.81
CA GLU A 98 -7.60 9.12 -16.93
C GLU A 98 -7.07 7.76 -17.40
N GLN A 99 -6.07 7.76 -18.29
CA GLN A 99 -5.42 6.54 -18.81
C GLN A 99 -4.31 6.00 -17.87
N PHE A 100 -4.15 6.56 -16.68
CA PHE A 100 -3.10 6.19 -15.71
C PHE A 100 -1.65 6.31 -16.24
N LYS A 101 -1.42 7.07 -17.32
CA LYS A 101 -0.09 7.35 -17.85
C LYS A 101 0.68 8.32 -16.95
N ILE A 102 -0.02 9.30 -16.39
CA ILE A 102 0.48 10.22 -15.37
C ILE A 102 -0.43 10.13 -14.14
N ARG A 103 0.09 10.36 -12.97
CA ARG A 103 -0.67 10.30 -11.71
C ARG A 103 -1.01 11.65 -11.13
N ARG A 104 -0.35 12.69 -11.67
CA ARG A 104 -0.54 14.08 -11.25
C ARG A 104 -0.01 15.01 -12.31
N TYR A 105 -0.53 16.22 -12.37
CA TYR A 105 0.01 17.30 -13.18
C TYR A 105 -0.26 18.65 -12.55
N VAL A 106 0.60 19.61 -12.85
CA VAL A 106 0.53 20.98 -12.35
C VAL A 106 -0.14 21.85 -13.40
N VAL A 107 -1.04 22.73 -12.99
CA VAL A 107 -1.65 23.73 -13.87
C VAL A 107 -1.16 25.11 -13.47
N ILE A 108 -0.49 25.79 -14.40
CA ILE A 108 -0.13 27.20 -14.33
C ILE A 108 -1.31 27.99 -14.94
N PRO A 109 -1.98 28.87 -14.20
CA PRO A 109 -3.15 29.62 -14.71
C PRO A 109 -2.77 30.65 -15.79
N ALA A 110 -3.71 30.98 -16.67
CA ALA A 110 -3.47 31.85 -17.82
C ALA A 110 -3.01 33.29 -17.47
N GLU A 111 -3.32 33.76 -16.27
CA GLU A 111 -2.93 35.09 -15.80
C GLU A 111 -1.74 35.07 -14.84
N PHE A 112 -0.97 33.99 -14.84
CA PHE A 112 0.12 33.79 -13.87
C PHE A 112 1.14 34.92 -13.89
N SER A 113 1.69 35.27 -15.07
CA SER A 113 2.71 36.31 -15.20
C SER A 113 2.17 37.70 -14.94
N ALA A 114 0.95 37.98 -15.40
CA ALA A 114 0.32 39.30 -15.23
C ALA A 114 0.05 39.59 -13.74
N ARG A 115 -0.55 38.66 -13.04
CA ARG A 115 -0.88 38.81 -11.61
C ARG A 115 0.36 38.87 -10.74
N LEU A 116 1.33 37.96 -11.02
CA LEU A 116 2.58 37.89 -10.25
C LEU A 116 3.41 39.16 -10.41
N SER A 117 3.42 39.78 -11.61
CA SER A 117 4.10 41.07 -11.84
C SER A 117 3.43 42.27 -11.12
N GLN A 118 2.15 42.14 -10.74
CA GLN A 118 1.42 43.13 -9.92
C GLN A 118 1.57 42.86 -8.42
N GLY A 119 2.36 41.87 -8.02
CA GLY A 119 2.51 41.50 -6.60
C GLY A 119 1.31 40.74 -6.03
N GLU A 120 0.40 40.27 -6.90
CA GLU A 120 -0.76 39.49 -6.47
C GLU A 120 -0.41 38.04 -6.22
N ARG A 121 -1.07 37.42 -5.25
CA ARG A 121 -0.96 35.96 -5.01
C ARG A 121 -1.53 35.17 -6.17
N VAL A 122 -0.76 34.21 -6.63
CA VAL A 122 -1.18 33.24 -7.65
C VAL A 122 -1.16 31.84 -7.08
N THR A 123 -2.17 31.05 -7.43
CA THR A 123 -2.30 29.67 -6.98
C THR A 123 -2.03 28.72 -8.12
N LEU A 124 -1.05 27.86 -7.96
CA LEU A 124 -0.84 26.70 -8.82
C LEU A 124 -1.79 25.58 -8.39
N SER A 125 -2.48 24.98 -9.35
CA SER A 125 -3.35 23.84 -9.07
C SER A 125 -2.59 22.56 -9.36
N LEU A 126 -2.34 21.75 -8.33
CA LEU A 126 -1.82 20.38 -8.48
C LEU A 126 -3.00 19.43 -8.59
N ILE A 127 -3.24 18.92 -9.78
CA ILE A 127 -4.27 17.93 -10.04
C ILE A 127 -3.70 16.56 -9.75
N ILE A 128 -4.32 15.86 -8.81
CA ILE A 128 -3.82 14.60 -8.27
C ILE A 128 -4.86 13.53 -8.55
N HIS A 129 -4.43 12.44 -9.18
CA HIS A 129 -5.29 11.26 -9.28
C HIS A 129 -5.53 10.71 -7.86
N PRO A 130 -6.75 10.24 -7.51
CA PRO A 130 -7.05 9.70 -6.17
C PRO A 130 -6.09 8.62 -5.68
N ASP A 131 -5.38 7.94 -6.58
CA ASP A 131 -4.39 6.88 -6.30
C ASP A 131 -2.95 7.35 -6.34
N ALA A 132 -2.71 8.63 -6.41
CA ALA A 132 -1.34 9.13 -6.39
C ALA A 132 -0.71 8.93 -5.00
N ASP A 133 0.50 8.44 -5.00
CA ASP A 133 1.30 8.24 -3.78
C ASP A 133 1.51 9.57 -3.03
N SER A 134 1.12 9.58 -1.76
CA SER A 134 1.19 10.77 -0.90
C SER A 134 2.62 11.26 -0.70
N SER A 135 3.60 10.35 -0.61
CA SER A 135 5.00 10.72 -0.37
C SER A 135 5.60 11.46 -1.57
N SER A 136 5.38 10.94 -2.78
CA SER A 136 5.84 11.62 -4.01
C SER A 136 5.02 12.87 -4.31
N THR A 137 3.75 12.92 -3.88
CA THR A 137 2.93 14.14 -3.98
C THR A 137 3.49 15.24 -3.09
N GLN A 138 3.79 14.93 -1.83
CA GLN A 138 4.39 15.88 -0.90
C GLN A 138 5.76 16.39 -1.40
N THR A 139 6.60 15.50 -1.92
CA THR A 139 7.87 15.89 -2.54
C THR A 139 7.67 16.89 -3.69
N LEU A 140 6.66 16.66 -4.54
CA LEU A 140 6.35 17.57 -5.64
C LEU A 140 5.82 18.91 -5.13
N VAL A 141 4.95 18.92 -4.12
CA VAL A 141 4.47 20.15 -3.47
C VAL A 141 5.63 20.94 -2.90
N ASP A 142 6.57 20.28 -2.22
CA ASP A 142 7.76 20.92 -1.64
C ASP A 142 8.66 21.53 -2.73
N ILE A 143 8.84 20.86 -3.86
CA ILE A 143 9.59 21.35 -5.02
C ILE A 143 8.90 22.58 -5.64
N LEU A 144 7.60 22.48 -5.92
CA LEU A 144 6.83 23.55 -6.54
C LEU A 144 6.79 24.78 -5.64
N SER A 145 6.60 24.58 -4.33
CA SER A 145 6.64 25.66 -3.35
C SER A 145 8.02 26.28 -3.29
N GLY A 146 9.09 25.50 -3.27
CA GLY A 146 10.46 26.01 -3.26
C GLY A 146 10.81 26.84 -4.51
N VAL A 147 10.38 26.41 -5.69
CA VAL A 147 10.56 27.18 -6.95
C VAL A 147 9.69 28.44 -6.92
N GLY A 148 8.45 28.33 -6.43
CA GLY A 148 7.54 29.47 -6.29
C GLY A 148 8.06 30.53 -5.30
N ASP A 149 8.61 30.09 -4.18
CA ASP A 149 9.21 30.98 -3.17
C ASP A 149 10.46 31.67 -3.73
N SER A 150 11.30 30.95 -4.49
CA SER A 150 12.49 31.52 -5.15
C SER A 150 12.10 32.61 -6.16
N LEU A 151 11.11 32.36 -7.00
CA LEU A 151 10.60 33.32 -7.97
C LEU A 151 9.94 34.54 -7.28
N SER A 152 9.17 34.30 -6.22
CA SER A 152 8.54 35.35 -5.41
C SER A 152 9.56 36.27 -4.76
N LEU A 153 10.64 35.68 -4.22
CA LEU A 153 11.74 36.42 -3.61
C LEU A 153 12.48 37.30 -4.64
N GLU A 154 12.77 36.73 -5.83
CA GLU A 154 13.43 37.44 -6.92
C GLU A 154 12.60 38.69 -7.33
N LEU A 155 11.29 38.53 -7.50
CA LEU A 155 10.40 39.63 -7.86
C LEU A 155 10.31 40.71 -6.78
N GLN A 156 10.22 40.34 -5.52
CA GLN A 156 10.18 41.27 -4.40
C GLN A 156 11.49 42.04 -4.24
N ILE A 157 12.64 41.42 -4.47
CA ILE A 157 13.94 42.08 -4.48
C ILE A 157 14.01 43.11 -5.62
N LEU A 158 13.58 42.69 -6.84
CA LEU A 158 13.57 43.60 -8.00
C LEU A 158 12.63 44.80 -7.80
N ASP A 159 11.45 44.57 -7.23
CA ASP A 159 10.51 45.68 -6.92
C ASP A 159 11.07 46.59 -5.83
N GLY A 160 11.70 46.02 -4.79
CA GLY A 160 12.37 46.83 -3.77
C GLY A 160 13.52 47.69 -4.33
N ILE A 161 14.33 47.15 -5.24
CA ILE A 161 15.39 47.89 -5.92
C ILE A 161 14.78 49.02 -6.79
N ARG A 162 13.68 48.76 -7.51
CA ARG A 162 12.98 49.73 -8.34
C ARG A 162 12.41 50.86 -7.47
N GLN A 163 11.74 50.53 -6.37
CA GLN A 163 11.21 51.55 -5.43
C GLN A 163 12.33 52.42 -4.85
N MET A 164 13.48 51.84 -4.51
CA MET A 164 14.64 52.62 -4.07
C MET A 164 15.16 53.54 -5.16
N GLY A 165 15.21 53.09 -6.42
CA GLY A 165 15.60 53.89 -7.58
C GLY A 165 14.66 55.08 -7.82
N GLU A 166 13.35 54.86 -7.69
CA GLU A 166 12.33 55.90 -7.81
C GLU A 166 12.41 56.93 -6.66
N MET A 167 12.66 56.49 -5.43
CA MET A 167 12.90 57.38 -4.29
C MET A 167 14.15 58.22 -4.47
N GLN A 168 15.23 57.64 -5.01
CA GLN A 168 16.49 58.35 -5.29
C GLN A 168 16.33 59.37 -6.42
N ALA A 169 15.57 59.06 -7.46
CA ALA A 169 15.31 59.96 -8.57
C ALA A 169 14.47 61.19 -8.16
N ASN A 170 13.55 61.02 -7.19
CA ASN A 170 12.66 62.05 -6.73
C ASN A 170 13.21 62.92 -5.58
N ASN A 171 14.37 62.57 -4.98
CA ASN A 171 14.92 63.31 -3.84
C ASN A 171 16.46 63.24 -3.81
N PRO A 172 17.18 64.24 -4.37
CA PRO A 172 18.65 64.23 -4.46
C PRO A 172 19.39 64.20 -3.10
N ASP A 173 18.76 64.60 -2.01
CA ASP A 173 19.33 64.58 -0.66
C ASP A 173 19.38 63.18 -0.04
N VAL A 174 18.72 62.19 -0.64
CA VAL A 174 18.68 60.79 -0.15
C VAL A 174 20.00 60.03 -0.48
N GLN A 175 20.84 60.56 -1.38
CA GLN A 175 22.12 59.94 -1.74
C GLN A 175 23.05 59.70 -0.52
N ASN A 176 22.94 60.52 0.53
CA ASN A 176 23.72 60.38 1.75
C ASN A 176 23.03 59.61 2.88
N ALA A 177 21.78 59.24 2.70
CA ALA A 177 20.96 58.61 3.75
C ALA A 177 20.78 57.09 3.57
N LEU A 178 21.23 56.51 2.46
CA LEU A 178 21.25 55.07 2.25
C LEU A 178 22.42 54.39 3.04
N ASN A 179 22.20 54.33 4.35
CA ASN A 179 23.12 53.58 5.21
C ASN A 179 22.94 52.09 4.88
N SER A 180 24.03 51.39 4.55
CA SER A 180 24.01 49.97 4.18
C SER A 180 23.27 49.08 5.21
N GLU A 181 23.25 49.49 6.45
CA GLU A 181 22.56 48.84 7.55
C GLU A 181 21.01 48.88 7.41
N ARG A 182 20.43 50.03 6.98
CA ARG A 182 18.99 50.16 6.74
C ARG A 182 18.51 49.40 5.51
N VAL A 183 19.32 49.35 4.47
CA VAL A 183 19.06 48.55 3.27
C VAL A 183 19.04 47.06 3.62
N LEU A 184 19.98 46.61 4.45
CA LEU A 184 20.06 45.25 4.92
C LEU A 184 18.88 44.87 5.85
N GLU A 185 18.49 45.79 6.73
CA GLU A 185 17.34 45.59 7.64
C GLU A 185 16.02 45.51 6.87
N GLN A 186 15.85 46.34 5.84
CA GLN A 186 14.68 46.34 4.98
C GLN A 186 14.63 45.09 4.08
N ALA A 187 15.78 44.65 3.57
CA ALA A 187 15.90 43.39 2.82
C ALA A 187 15.58 42.16 3.69
N LYS A 188 16.04 42.17 4.93
CA LYS A 188 15.68 41.08 5.90
C LYS A 188 14.18 41.09 6.20
N TYR A 189 13.60 42.26 6.45
CA TYR A 189 12.15 42.40 6.70
C TYR A 189 11.31 41.90 5.51
N GLN A 190 11.69 42.26 4.28
CA GLN A 190 11.04 41.77 3.07
C GLN A 190 11.23 40.26 2.88
N PHE A 191 12.38 39.73 3.21
CA PHE A 191 12.66 38.31 3.17
C PHE A 191 11.79 37.51 4.16
N ASP A 192 11.63 38.02 5.38
CA ASP A 192 10.78 37.38 6.39
C ASP A 192 9.30 37.46 6.01
N LEU A 193 8.85 38.58 5.44
CA LEU A 193 7.49 38.80 4.93
C LEU A 193 7.18 37.86 3.75
N SER A 194 8.14 37.62 2.86
CA SER A 194 7.96 36.68 1.72
C SER A 194 7.83 35.24 2.17
N ARG A 195 8.50 34.87 3.24
CA ARG A 195 8.40 33.54 3.85
C ARG A 195 7.04 33.29 4.51
N GLU A 196 6.48 34.30 5.18
CA GLU A 196 5.18 34.21 5.83
C GLU A 196 4.01 34.28 4.83
N ASN A 197 4.19 34.98 3.70
CA ASN A 197 3.17 35.21 2.70
C ASN A 197 3.69 34.99 1.27
N PRO A 198 3.90 33.74 0.85
CA PRO A 198 4.39 33.44 -0.49
C PRO A 198 3.39 33.92 -1.56
N LEU A 199 3.90 34.53 -2.64
CA LEU A 199 3.08 34.98 -3.77
C LEU A 199 2.60 33.79 -4.61
N VAL A 200 3.30 32.66 -4.56
CA VAL A 200 2.90 31.44 -5.25
C VAL A 200 2.45 30.42 -4.21
N ALA A 201 1.20 30.00 -4.27
CA ALA A 201 0.65 28.94 -3.41
C ALA A 201 0.32 27.70 -4.26
N VAL A 202 0.57 26.52 -3.72
CA VAL A 202 0.17 25.25 -4.34
C VAL A 202 -1.09 24.74 -3.66
N VAL A 203 -2.14 24.50 -4.45
CA VAL A 203 -3.39 23.90 -3.95
C VAL A 203 -3.59 22.56 -4.63
N GLU A 204 -3.71 21.52 -3.81
CA GLU A 204 -4.06 20.19 -4.25
C GLU A 204 -5.53 20.13 -4.63
N ARG A 205 -5.83 19.61 -5.80
CA ARG A 205 -7.19 19.36 -6.27
C ARG A 205 -7.29 17.91 -6.75
N THR A 206 -8.18 17.18 -6.13
CA THR A 206 -8.58 15.87 -6.63
C THR A 206 -9.77 16.07 -7.55
N PRO A 207 -9.69 15.73 -8.84
CA PRO A 207 -10.84 15.82 -9.72
C PRO A 207 -11.95 14.90 -9.19
N LEU A 208 -13.21 15.35 -9.30
CA LEU A 208 -14.39 14.52 -9.07
C LEU A 208 -14.53 13.53 -10.25
N ILE A 209 -13.52 12.70 -10.45
CA ILE A 209 -13.65 11.54 -11.30
C ILE A 209 -14.54 10.60 -10.51
N ALA A 210 -15.69 10.22 -11.09
CA ALA A 210 -16.62 9.29 -10.46
C ALA A 210 -15.85 8.18 -9.75
N GLU A 211 -16.31 7.79 -8.55
CA GLU A 211 -15.70 6.76 -7.69
C GLU A 211 -15.53 5.39 -8.38
N GLU A 212 -14.91 5.36 -9.53
CA GLU A 212 -14.29 4.15 -10.04
C GLU A 212 -12.95 4.02 -9.32
N LYS A 213 -12.96 3.17 -8.34
CA LYS A 213 -11.88 2.65 -7.50
C LYS A 213 -10.51 2.85 -8.14
N SER A 214 -9.96 3.97 -7.89
CA SER A 214 -8.56 4.26 -8.14
C SER A 214 -7.71 3.34 -7.29
N MET A 215 -6.74 2.73 -7.91
CA MET A 215 -5.95 1.70 -7.35
C MET A 215 -4.50 2.14 -7.29
N ASP A 216 -4.14 2.68 -6.17
CA ASP A 216 -2.73 2.79 -5.81
C ASP A 216 -2.17 1.37 -5.66
N LEU A 217 -1.68 0.83 -6.78
CA LEU A 217 -0.90 -0.38 -6.76
C LEU A 217 0.49 -0.05 -6.20
N ASP A 218 0.55 0.26 -4.91
CA ASP A 218 1.74 -0.11 -4.17
C ASP A 218 1.80 -1.65 -4.22
N LEU A 219 2.39 -2.15 -5.31
CA LEU A 219 2.50 -3.57 -5.57
C LEU A 219 3.18 -4.27 -4.40
N SER A 220 4.10 -3.60 -3.71
CA SER A 220 4.79 -4.12 -2.53
C SER A 220 3.84 -4.24 -1.35
N ALA A 221 2.99 -3.25 -1.10
CA ALA A 221 1.96 -3.30 -0.05
C ALA A 221 0.84 -4.29 -0.38
N SER A 222 0.58 -4.59 -1.66
CA SER A 222 -0.42 -5.57 -2.08
C SER A 222 0.07 -7.00 -2.02
N PHE A 223 1.34 -7.27 -2.33
CA PHE A 223 1.89 -8.64 -2.36
C PHE A 223 2.08 -9.25 -0.97
N VAL A 224 2.52 -8.46 0.03
CA VAL A 224 2.77 -9.01 1.38
C VAL A 224 1.51 -9.59 2.01
N PRO A 225 0.37 -8.86 2.06
CA PRO A 225 -0.89 -9.42 2.56
C PRO A 225 -1.37 -10.62 1.76
N GLY A 226 -1.30 -10.55 0.42
CA GLY A 226 -1.72 -11.63 -0.46
C GLY A 226 -0.95 -12.93 -0.20
N ILE A 227 0.38 -12.86 -0.20
CA ILE A 227 1.26 -14.00 0.08
C ILE A 227 1.06 -14.50 1.51
N CYS A 228 0.93 -13.59 2.49
CA CYS A 228 0.64 -13.96 3.86
C CYS A 228 -0.64 -14.80 3.95
N VAL A 229 -1.75 -14.34 3.38
CA VAL A 229 -3.03 -15.06 3.38
C VAL A 229 -2.90 -16.40 2.67
N LEU A 230 -2.26 -16.46 1.50
CA LEU A 230 -2.03 -17.71 0.76
C LEU A 230 -1.36 -18.76 1.66
N PHE A 231 -0.23 -18.41 2.27
CA PHE A 231 0.55 -19.36 3.07
C PHE A 231 -0.11 -19.71 4.40
N VAL A 232 -0.85 -18.77 5.02
CA VAL A 232 -1.67 -19.06 6.20
C VAL A 232 -2.76 -20.08 5.87
N PHE A 233 -3.41 -19.98 4.71
CA PHE A 233 -4.39 -20.97 4.29
C PHE A 233 -3.73 -22.31 3.90
N LEU A 234 -2.55 -22.32 3.30
CA LEU A 234 -1.79 -23.55 3.06
C LEU A 234 -1.43 -24.27 4.36
N ALA A 235 -1.17 -23.56 5.45
CA ALA A 235 -0.91 -24.16 6.76
C ALA A 235 -2.10 -24.98 7.29
N SER A 236 -3.34 -24.75 6.79
CA SER A 236 -4.53 -25.54 7.14
C SER A 236 -4.38 -27.02 6.83
N THR A 237 -3.56 -27.38 5.82
CA THR A 237 -3.26 -28.78 5.49
C THR A 237 -2.58 -29.52 6.63
N SER A 238 -1.86 -28.82 7.51
CA SER A 238 -1.23 -29.41 8.70
C SER A 238 -2.27 -29.91 9.71
N VAL A 239 -3.40 -29.19 9.88
CA VAL A 239 -4.55 -29.66 10.69
C VAL A 239 -5.12 -30.92 10.10
N ALA A 240 -5.34 -30.92 8.78
CA ALA A 240 -5.92 -32.07 8.08
C ALA A 240 -5.02 -33.30 8.17
N ARG A 241 -3.70 -33.15 7.98
CA ARG A 241 -2.73 -34.25 8.14
C ARG A 241 -2.73 -34.79 9.55
N SER A 242 -2.61 -33.94 10.57
CA SER A 242 -2.61 -34.36 11.98
C SER A 242 -3.85 -35.23 12.33
N LEU A 243 -5.04 -34.83 11.85
CA LEU A 243 -6.28 -35.55 12.08
C LEU A 243 -6.30 -36.91 11.35
N ILE A 244 -5.78 -36.98 10.13
CA ILE A 244 -5.70 -38.26 9.35
C ILE A 244 -4.69 -39.18 9.96
N ASP A 245 -3.54 -38.71 10.41
CA ASP A 245 -2.49 -39.53 11.04
C ASP A 245 -2.98 -40.15 12.35
N GLU A 246 -3.68 -39.38 13.16
CA GLU A 246 -4.25 -39.90 14.40
C GLU A 246 -5.40 -40.88 14.17
N ARG A 247 -6.16 -40.69 13.08
CA ARG A 247 -7.14 -41.69 12.67
C ARG A 247 -6.49 -42.98 12.25
N LYS A 248 -5.43 -42.93 11.45
CA LYS A 248 -4.68 -44.13 10.98
C LYS A 248 -3.95 -44.83 12.12
N SER A 249 -3.35 -44.11 13.04
CA SER A 249 -2.63 -44.68 14.19
C SER A 249 -3.55 -45.20 15.30
N GLY A 250 -4.87 -45.03 15.18
CA GLY A 250 -5.85 -45.45 16.18
C GLY A 250 -5.82 -44.62 17.47
N THR A 251 -4.98 -43.59 17.56
CA THR A 251 -4.90 -42.68 18.70
C THR A 251 -6.20 -41.91 18.88
N LEU A 252 -6.89 -41.60 17.80
CA LEU A 252 -8.19 -40.93 17.82
C LEU A 252 -9.24 -41.76 18.55
N ARG A 253 -9.29 -43.08 18.38
CA ARG A 253 -10.19 -44.00 19.12
C ARG A 253 -9.94 -43.98 20.61
N ARG A 254 -8.66 -43.95 21.02
CA ARG A 254 -8.27 -43.87 22.43
C ARG A 254 -8.67 -42.53 23.04
N LEU A 255 -8.60 -41.43 22.27
CA LEU A 255 -9.05 -40.11 22.73
C LEU A 255 -10.57 -40.02 22.88
N MET A 256 -11.32 -40.75 22.04
CA MET A 256 -12.78 -40.85 22.11
C MET A 256 -13.29 -41.67 23.28
N SER A 257 -12.44 -42.48 23.91
CA SER A 257 -12.83 -43.17 25.18
C SER A 257 -12.79 -42.25 26.40
N ALA A 258 -12.23 -41.05 26.27
CA ALA A 258 -12.35 -40.01 27.29
C ALA A 258 -13.70 -39.26 27.14
N PRO A 259 -14.27 -38.68 28.22
CA PRO A 259 -15.53 -37.94 28.17
C PRO A 259 -15.37 -36.56 27.52
N LEU A 260 -14.96 -36.55 26.24
CA LEU A 260 -14.75 -35.34 25.45
C LEU A 260 -15.75 -35.27 24.31
N SER A 261 -16.33 -34.08 24.07
CA SER A 261 -17.15 -33.87 22.88
C SER A 261 -16.29 -33.87 21.62
N ARG A 262 -16.87 -34.30 20.47
CA ARG A 262 -16.21 -34.26 19.15
C ARG A 262 -15.70 -32.88 18.80
N ALA A 263 -16.50 -31.84 19.10
CA ALA A 263 -16.11 -30.45 18.86
C ALA A 263 -14.91 -30.02 19.71
N ALA A 264 -14.87 -30.39 21.01
CA ALA A 264 -13.76 -30.09 21.89
C ALA A 264 -12.46 -30.77 21.44
N LEU A 265 -12.54 -32.02 20.94
CA LEU A 265 -11.40 -32.72 20.39
C LEU A 265 -10.85 -32.00 19.15
N MET A 266 -11.71 -31.64 18.20
CA MET A 266 -11.32 -30.92 16.98
C MET A 266 -10.76 -29.54 17.31
N ALA A 267 -11.40 -28.78 18.19
CA ALA A 267 -10.90 -27.48 18.63
C ALA A 267 -9.51 -27.59 19.29
N GLY A 268 -9.29 -28.63 20.11
CA GLY A 268 -7.98 -28.89 20.73
C GLY A 268 -6.88 -29.16 19.69
N LYS A 269 -7.23 -29.76 18.56
CA LYS A 269 -6.28 -29.99 17.44
C LYS A 269 -6.02 -28.77 16.57
N MET A 270 -6.94 -27.83 16.55
CA MET A 270 -6.78 -26.58 15.81
C MET A 270 -5.82 -25.63 16.54
N VAL A 271 -5.81 -25.63 17.88
CA VAL A 271 -5.06 -24.64 18.68
C VAL A 271 -3.57 -24.58 18.34
N PRO A 272 -2.82 -25.69 18.22
CA PRO A 272 -1.39 -25.63 17.86
C PRO A 272 -1.14 -24.97 16.51
N VAL A 273 -1.94 -25.32 15.49
CA VAL A 273 -1.80 -24.75 14.13
C VAL A 273 -2.28 -23.30 14.09
N PHE A 274 -3.34 -22.97 14.83
CA PHE A 274 -3.81 -21.60 15.00
C PHE A 274 -2.71 -20.68 15.56
N LEU A 275 -2.03 -21.10 16.62
CA LEU A 275 -0.92 -20.34 17.18
C LEU A 275 0.26 -20.23 16.22
N LEU A 276 0.57 -21.30 15.49
CA LEU A 276 1.60 -21.26 14.46
C LEU A 276 1.27 -20.30 13.33
N THR A 277 0.02 -20.25 12.87
CA THR A 277 -0.41 -19.30 11.84
C THR A 277 -0.37 -17.86 12.31
N ILE A 278 -0.69 -17.59 13.58
CA ILE A 278 -0.51 -16.24 14.17
C ILE A 278 0.98 -15.85 14.17
N ILE A 279 1.86 -16.74 14.61
CA ILE A 279 3.31 -16.50 14.57
C ILE A 279 3.78 -16.28 13.12
N GLN A 280 3.29 -17.07 12.18
CA GLN A 280 3.59 -16.91 10.76
C GLN A 280 3.20 -15.55 10.22
N ILE A 281 1.99 -15.07 10.54
CA ILE A 281 1.53 -13.72 10.16
C ILE A 281 2.48 -12.66 10.72
N ILE A 282 2.78 -12.71 12.01
CA ILE A 282 3.69 -11.77 12.67
C ILE A 282 5.06 -11.77 11.99
N VAL A 283 5.63 -12.94 11.72
CA VAL A 283 6.94 -13.07 11.07
C VAL A 283 6.93 -12.48 9.66
N ILE A 284 5.91 -12.82 8.84
CA ILE A 284 5.83 -12.32 7.45
C ILE A 284 5.70 -10.80 7.42
N PHE A 285 4.82 -10.22 8.25
CA PHE A 285 4.66 -8.76 8.30
C PHE A 285 5.88 -8.06 8.87
N THR A 286 6.51 -8.62 9.92
CA THR A 286 7.72 -8.04 10.51
C THR A 286 8.88 -8.07 9.51
N VAL A 287 9.13 -9.20 8.88
CA VAL A 287 10.19 -9.32 7.87
C VAL A 287 9.87 -8.45 6.65
N GLY A 288 8.60 -8.42 6.19
CA GLY A 288 8.18 -7.51 5.12
C GLY A 288 8.46 -6.06 5.45
N ALA A 289 8.12 -5.60 6.65
CA ALA A 289 8.33 -4.22 7.08
C ALA A 289 9.82 -3.82 7.14
N PHE A 290 10.72 -4.76 7.45
CA PHE A 290 12.17 -4.50 7.49
C PHE A 290 12.87 -4.78 6.16
N LEU A 291 12.51 -5.86 5.47
CA LEU A 291 13.20 -6.32 4.27
C LEU A 291 12.86 -5.48 3.05
N LEU A 292 11.60 -5.09 2.87
CA LEU A 292 11.16 -4.30 1.72
C LEU A 292 11.90 -2.96 1.61
N PRO A 293 12.04 -2.14 2.67
CA PRO A 293 12.83 -0.91 2.62
C PRO A 293 14.30 -1.12 2.25
N VAL A 294 14.92 -2.20 2.77
CA VAL A 294 16.32 -2.54 2.44
C VAL A 294 16.47 -2.87 0.95
N MET A 295 15.43 -3.46 0.34
CA MET A 295 15.41 -3.75 -1.10
C MET A 295 15.02 -2.53 -1.96
N GLY A 296 14.79 -1.36 -1.34
CA GLY A 296 14.41 -0.13 -2.04
C GLY A 296 12.93 -0.03 -2.39
N PHE A 297 12.07 -0.79 -1.70
CA PHE A 297 10.61 -0.63 -1.74
C PHE A 297 10.14 0.30 -0.63
N GLY A 298 8.92 0.85 -0.77
CA GLY A 298 8.29 1.64 0.29
C GLY A 298 8.14 0.85 1.59
N ARG A 299 8.03 1.57 2.71
CA ARG A 299 7.78 0.93 4.01
C ARG A 299 6.38 0.32 4.01
N LEU A 300 6.28 -0.96 4.36
CA LEU A 300 5.00 -1.59 4.64
C LEU A 300 4.41 -0.92 5.90
N ALA A 301 3.45 -0.03 5.70
CA ALA A 301 2.71 0.56 6.82
C ALA A 301 1.83 -0.51 7.46
N VAL A 302 1.90 -0.64 8.79
CA VAL A 302 1.03 -1.56 9.55
C VAL A 302 -0.38 -0.95 9.76
N GLY A 303 -0.73 0.07 8.97
CA GLY A 303 -2.00 0.79 9.07
C GLY A 303 -2.08 1.68 10.32
N ASN A 304 -3.12 2.50 10.37
CA ASN A 304 -3.36 3.41 11.50
C ASN A 304 -4.11 2.74 12.67
N ASP A 305 -4.65 1.53 12.46
CA ASP A 305 -5.42 0.78 13.46
C ASP A 305 -4.82 -0.61 13.71
N PRO A 306 -3.87 -0.74 14.66
CA PRO A 306 -3.26 -2.02 15.00
C PRO A 306 -4.27 -3.04 15.58
N LEU A 307 -5.40 -2.56 16.15
CA LEU A 307 -6.45 -3.44 16.65
C LEU A 307 -7.20 -4.10 15.49
N ALA A 308 -7.53 -3.34 14.45
CA ALA A 308 -8.14 -3.86 13.23
C ALA A 308 -7.25 -4.91 12.56
N TRP A 309 -5.94 -4.65 12.46
CA TRP A 309 -4.96 -5.62 11.97
C TRP A 309 -4.92 -6.90 12.80
N ALA A 310 -4.88 -6.79 14.14
CA ALA A 310 -4.80 -7.94 15.04
C ALA A 310 -6.07 -8.81 14.97
N ILE A 311 -7.26 -8.21 14.99
CA ILE A 311 -8.53 -8.95 14.91
C ILE A 311 -8.68 -9.62 13.55
N THR A 312 -8.33 -8.93 12.46
CA THR A 312 -8.31 -9.51 11.11
C THR A 312 -7.38 -10.72 11.05
N SER A 313 -6.17 -10.62 11.60
CA SER A 313 -5.19 -11.71 11.67
C SER A 313 -5.72 -12.92 12.43
N ILE A 314 -6.37 -12.70 13.57
CA ILE A 314 -7.00 -13.75 14.38
C ILE A 314 -8.11 -14.46 13.59
N LEU A 315 -8.97 -13.72 12.90
CA LEU A 315 -10.05 -14.29 12.10
C LEU A 315 -9.53 -15.07 10.89
N ILE A 316 -8.48 -14.60 10.22
CA ILE A 316 -7.83 -15.28 9.11
C ILE A 316 -7.24 -16.61 9.60
N ALA A 317 -6.49 -16.60 10.70
CA ALA A 317 -5.91 -17.81 11.29
C ALA A 317 -7.00 -18.82 11.74
N LEU A 318 -8.09 -18.31 12.30
CA LEU A 318 -9.25 -19.13 12.70
C LEU A 318 -9.92 -19.77 11.48
N CYS A 319 -10.18 -18.98 10.45
CA CYS A 319 -10.80 -19.45 9.20
C CYS A 319 -9.93 -20.52 8.52
N SER A 320 -8.64 -20.28 8.42
CA SER A 320 -7.66 -21.24 7.89
C SER A 320 -7.69 -22.57 8.66
N THR A 321 -7.62 -22.54 9.98
CA THR A 321 -7.62 -23.75 10.80
C THR A 321 -8.94 -24.51 10.73
N CYS A 322 -10.08 -23.80 10.67
CA CYS A 322 -11.40 -24.41 10.44
C CYS A 322 -11.49 -25.08 9.07
N LEU A 323 -10.91 -24.47 8.04
CA LEU A 323 -10.81 -25.08 6.70
C LEU A 323 -9.99 -26.35 6.73
N GLY A 324 -8.93 -26.43 7.52
CA GLY A 324 -8.14 -27.64 7.73
C GLY A 324 -8.97 -28.81 8.27
N VAL A 325 -9.89 -28.53 9.23
CA VAL A 325 -10.83 -29.54 9.73
C VAL A 325 -11.77 -29.99 8.60
N LEU A 326 -12.27 -29.08 7.78
CA LEU A 326 -13.11 -29.45 6.63
C LEU A 326 -12.33 -30.32 5.62
N ILE A 327 -11.10 -29.95 5.26
CA ILE A 327 -10.25 -30.72 4.34
C ILE A 327 -10.05 -32.15 4.86
N SER A 328 -9.87 -32.34 6.17
CA SER A 328 -9.70 -33.67 6.78
C SER A 328 -10.92 -34.59 6.59
N THR A 329 -12.09 -34.03 6.30
CA THR A 329 -13.31 -34.81 6.00
C THR A 329 -13.38 -35.23 4.53
N LEU A 330 -12.75 -34.48 3.64
CA LEU A 330 -12.75 -34.74 2.19
C LEU A 330 -11.61 -35.69 1.79
N ALA A 331 -10.48 -35.62 2.48
CA ALA A 331 -9.32 -36.43 2.22
C ALA A 331 -9.32 -37.74 3.09
N LYS A 332 -8.91 -38.84 2.50
CA LYS A 332 -8.77 -40.14 3.21
C LYS A 332 -7.32 -40.46 3.52
N THR A 333 -6.38 -39.86 2.84
CA THR A 333 -4.94 -40.09 2.97
C THR A 333 -4.16 -38.79 3.01
N GLU A 334 -2.96 -38.82 3.60
CA GLU A 334 -2.05 -37.67 3.61
C GLU A 334 -1.66 -37.22 2.20
N SER A 335 -1.50 -38.18 1.26
CA SER A 335 -1.23 -37.86 -0.14
C SER A 335 -2.39 -37.06 -0.78
N GLN A 336 -3.66 -37.35 -0.44
CA GLN A 336 -4.80 -36.59 -0.90
C GLN A 336 -4.83 -35.18 -0.30
N VAL A 337 -4.47 -35.04 0.99
CA VAL A 337 -4.33 -33.70 1.59
C VAL A 337 -3.25 -32.90 0.86
N SER A 338 -2.09 -33.54 0.60
CA SER A 338 -0.98 -32.87 -0.07
C SER A 338 -1.26 -32.51 -1.53
N GLY A 339 -1.91 -33.43 -2.27
CA GLY A 339 -2.24 -33.21 -3.69
C GLY A 339 -3.47 -32.32 -3.86
N ILE A 340 -4.65 -32.86 -3.56
CA ILE A 340 -5.92 -32.19 -3.81
C ILE A 340 -6.10 -30.98 -2.89
N GLY A 341 -5.75 -31.11 -1.60
CA GLY A 341 -5.87 -30.02 -0.62
C GLY A 341 -5.03 -28.82 -1.01
N ASN A 342 -3.74 -29.05 -1.30
CA ASN A 342 -2.88 -27.94 -1.73
C ASN A 342 -3.34 -27.34 -3.07
N ALA A 343 -3.70 -28.16 -4.07
CA ALA A 343 -4.18 -27.65 -5.35
C ALA A 343 -5.41 -26.73 -5.19
N LEU A 344 -6.39 -27.14 -4.38
CA LEU A 344 -7.57 -26.31 -4.09
C LEU A 344 -7.19 -24.99 -3.39
N LEU A 345 -6.25 -25.04 -2.45
CA LEU A 345 -5.81 -23.84 -1.71
C LEU A 345 -5.01 -22.88 -2.60
N TRP A 346 -4.20 -23.39 -3.53
CA TRP A 346 -3.51 -22.57 -4.53
C TRP A 346 -4.51 -21.90 -5.49
N ILE A 347 -5.49 -22.65 -5.99
CA ILE A 347 -6.55 -22.11 -6.84
C ILE A 347 -7.37 -21.05 -6.09
N ALA A 348 -7.75 -21.34 -4.83
CA ALA A 348 -8.48 -20.41 -4.01
C ALA A 348 -7.65 -19.15 -3.67
N GLY A 349 -6.35 -19.28 -3.43
CA GLY A 349 -5.43 -18.17 -3.23
C GLY A 349 -5.29 -17.30 -4.48
N PHE A 350 -5.16 -17.93 -5.65
CA PHE A 350 -5.14 -17.22 -6.93
C PHE A 350 -6.44 -16.44 -7.15
N LEU A 351 -7.60 -17.09 -7.01
CA LEU A 351 -8.91 -16.45 -7.11
C LEU A 351 -9.10 -15.36 -6.04
N GLY A 352 -8.50 -15.54 -4.87
CA GLY A 352 -8.54 -14.57 -3.79
C GLY A 352 -7.72 -13.30 -4.03
N GLY A 353 -6.86 -13.29 -5.05
CA GLY A 353 -5.98 -12.15 -5.33
C GLY A 353 -4.63 -12.21 -4.62
N ALA A 354 -4.19 -13.40 -4.17
CA ALA A 354 -2.93 -13.53 -3.44
C ALA A 354 -1.68 -13.35 -4.32
N ILE A 355 -1.76 -13.74 -5.58
CA ILE A 355 -0.65 -13.68 -6.54
C ILE A 355 -0.86 -12.54 -7.54
N PHE A 356 -2.08 -12.40 -8.04
CA PHE A 356 -2.48 -11.27 -8.86
C PHE A 356 -3.38 -10.35 -8.04
N PRO A 357 -3.10 -9.04 -7.98
CA PRO A 357 -3.93 -8.11 -7.24
C PRO A 357 -5.40 -8.25 -7.62
N ALA A 358 -6.26 -8.30 -6.60
CA ALA A 358 -7.70 -8.58 -6.72
C ALA A 358 -8.41 -7.70 -7.76
N VAL A 359 -7.90 -6.50 -7.98
CA VAL A 359 -8.48 -5.49 -8.88
C VAL A 359 -8.40 -5.90 -10.35
N PHE A 360 -7.33 -6.54 -10.77
CA PHE A 360 -7.27 -7.08 -12.14
C PHE A 360 -8.28 -8.21 -12.34
N LEU A 361 -8.46 -9.06 -11.32
CA LEU A 361 -9.42 -10.16 -11.37
C LEU A 361 -10.87 -9.66 -11.32
N GLN A 362 -11.15 -8.58 -10.58
CA GLN A 362 -12.48 -7.99 -10.46
C GLN A 362 -13.00 -7.39 -11.77
N GLN A 363 -12.12 -7.01 -12.70
CA GLN A 363 -12.50 -6.52 -14.03
C GLN A 363 -13.15 -7.61 -14.90
N ILE A 364 -12.90 -8.89 -14.60
CA ILE A 364 -13.50 -10.02 -15.29
C ILE A 364 -14.78 -10.42 -14.54
N PRO A 365 -15.98 -10.25 -15.14
CA PRO A 365 -17.25 -10.45 -14.43
C PRO A 365 -17.39 -11.82 -13.75
N LEU A 366 -16.92 -12.88 -14.41
CA LEU A 366 -16.92 -14.24 -13.85
C LEU A 366 -16.02 -14.35 -12.60
N MET A 367 -14.82 -13.79 -12.66
CA MET A 367 -13.87 -13.82 -11.55
C MET A 367 -14.39 -13.03 -10.35
N ASN A 368 -14.99 -11.86 -10.58
CA ASN A 368 -15.60 -11.05 -9.52
C ASN A 368 -16.70 -11.82 -8.75
N VAL A 369 -17.47 -12.67 -9.44
CA VAL A 369 -18.45 -13.52 -8.77
C VAL A 369 -17.77 -14.64 -7.99
N LEU A 370 -16.79 -15.34 -8.60
CA LEU A 370 -16.10 -16.47 -7.97
C LEU A 370 -15.31 -16.04 -6.71
N MET A 371 -14.70 -14.87 -6.73
CA MET A 371 -13.96 -14.31 -5.59
C MET A 371 -14.80 -14.21 -4.32
N LYS A 372 -16.11 -13.94 -4.44
CA LYS A 372 -17.01 -13.80 -3.28
C LYS A 372 -17.22 -15.11 -2.51
N PHE A 373 -16.99 -16.26 -3.15
CA PHE A 373 -17.09 -17.58 -2.54
C PHE A 373 -15.80 -18.09 -1.92
N VAL A 374 -14.73 -17.31 -2.02
CA VAL A 374 -13.39 -17.70 -1.56
C VAL A 374 -13.00 -16.87 -0.33
N PRO A 375 -12.78 -17.49 0.84
CA PRO A 375 -12.46 -16.74 2.06
C PRO A 375 -11.16 -15.92 1.95
N GLN A 376 -10.20 -16.37 1.13
CA GLN A 376 -8.95 -15.65 0.88
C GLN A 376 -9.18 -14.26 0.29
N SER A 377 -10.19 -14.10 -0.58
CA SER A 377 -10.52 -12.80 -1.16
C SER A 377 -10.94 -11.78 -0.09
N TRP A 378 -11.78 -12.20 0.85
CA TRP A 378 -12.23 -11.36 1.97
C TRP A 378 -11.10 -11.02 2.93
N ALA A 379 -10.21 -12.01 3.18
CA ALA A 379 -9.03 -11.83 4.01
C ALA A 379 -8.05 -10.81 3.42
N ILE A 380 -7.73 -10.93 2.12
CA ILE A 380 -6.83 -10.03 1.42
C ILE A 380 -7.41 -8.63 1.33
N THR A 381 -8.72 -8.52 1.02
CA THR A 381 -9.41 -7.24 0.98
C THR A 381 -9.41 -6.55 2.35
N ALA A 382 -9.64 -7.30 3.44
CA ALA A 382 -9.61 -6.76 4.79
C ALA A 382 -8.21 -6.23 5.15
N TYR A 383 -7.17 -6.98 4.85
CA TYR A 383 -5.80 -6.50 5.06
C TYR A 383 -5.49 -5.27 4.22
N TYR A 384 -5.88 -5.26 2.95
CA TYR A 384 -5.66 -4.13 2.07
C TYR A 384 -6.37 -2.87 2.56
N ASP A 385 -7.62 -3.01 3.01
CA ASP A 385 -8.41 -1.91 3.58
C ASP A 385 -7.74 -1.33 4.85
N VAL A 386 -7.21 -2.18 5.73
CA VAL A 386 -6.55 -1.73 6.97
C VAL A 386 -5.17 -1.11 6.69
N LEU A 387 -4.36 -1.77 5.86
CA LEU A 387 -2.95 -1.42 5.68
C LEU A 387 -2.73 -0.27 4.70
N THR A 388 -3.48 -0.27 3.59
CA THR A 388 -3.28 0.67 2.49
C THR A 388 -4.30 1.80 2.53
N ARG A 389 -5.57 1.48 2.82
CA ARG A 389 -6.64 2.49 2.84
C ARG A 389 -6.85 3.13 4.20
N GLY A 390 -6.12 2.68 5.24
CA GLY A 390 -6.21 3.22 6.59
C GLY A 390 -7.59 3.04 7.25
N LYS A 391 -8.41 2.09 6.76
CA LYS A 391 -9.73 1.82 7.32
C LYS A 391 -9.64 1.21 8.71
N GLY A 392 -10.50 1.68 9.60
CA GLY A 392 -10.62 1.17 10.95
C GLY A 392 -11.50 -0.09 11.05
N LEU A 393 -11.56 -0.63 12.27
CA LEU A 393 -12.33 -1.85 12.58
C LEU A 393 -13.81 -1.74 12.16
N ALA A 394 -14.41 -0.57 12.32
CA ALA A 394 -15.82 -0.34 11.97
C ALA A 394 -16.08 -0.44 10.45
N ASP A 395 -15.10 -0.09 9.63
CA ASP A 395 -15.27 -0.05 8.17
C ASP A 395 -15.12 -1.43 7.52
N ILE A 396 -14.37 -2.34 8.18
CA ILE A 396 -14.11 -3.70 7.67
C ILE A 396 -15.03 -4.76 8.30
N TRP A 397 -16.07 -4.35 9.02
CA TRP A 397 -16.97 -5.28 9.75
C TRP A 397 -17.56 -6.37 8.85
N LEU A 398 -17.89 -6.03 7.59
CA LEU A 398 -18.45 -6.98 6.63
C LEU A 398 -17.45 -8.10 6.30
N ASN A 399 -16.19 -7.74 6.03
CA ASN A 399 -15.14 -8.71 5.74
C ASN A 399 -14.92 -9.65 6.93
N MET A 400 -14.94 -9.11 8.15
CA MET A 400 -14.81 -9.89 9.38
C MET A 400 -16.02 -10.81 9.61
N ALA A 401 -17.23 -10.31 9.39
CA ALA A 401 -18.45 -11.10 9.53
C ALA A 401 -18.46 -12.28 8.54
N VAL A 402 -18.05 -12.06 7.29
CA VAL A 402 -17.95 -13.10 6.28
C VAL A 402 -16.89 -14.14 6.64
N LEU A 403 -15.70 -13.72 7.07
CA LEU A 403 -14.64 -14.63 7.53
C LEU A 403 -15.08 -15.47 8.75
N ALA A 404 -15.76 -14.84 9.71
CA ALA A 404 -16.35 -15.55 10.84
C ALA A 404 -17.41 -16.57 10.38
N GLY A 405 -18.26 -16.17 9.43
CA GLY A 405 -19.25 -17.05 8.80
C GLY A 405 -18.61 -18.28 8.13
N PHE A 406 -17.57 -18.08 7.31
CA PHE A 406 -16.79 -19.19 6.72
C PHE A 406 -16.20 -20.10 7.81
N SER A 407 -15.63 -19.51 8.87
CA SER A 407 -15.03 -20.28 9.98
C SER A 407 -16.06 -21.18 10.65
N ILE A 408 -17.25 -20.66 10.94
CA ILE A 408 -18.35 -21.42 11.54
C ILE A 408 -18.80 -22.54 10.60
N VAL A 409 -19.02 -22.24 9.33
CA VAL A 409 -19.48 -23.19 8.32
C VAL A 409 -18.46 -24.34 8.17
N PHE A 410 -17.18 -24.01 8.01
CA PHE A 410 -16.11 -25.00 7.85
C PHE A 410 -15.98 -25.89 9.09
N PHE A 411 -16.03 -25.28 10.28
CA PHE A 411 -15.96 -26.03 11.53
C PHE A 411 -17.16 -26.96 11.73
N VAL A 412 -18.37 -26.45 11.55
CA VAL A 412 -19.62 -27.23 11.76
C VAL A 412 -19.70 -28.40 10.77
N ILE A 413 -19.43 -28.15 9.48
CA ILE A 413 -19.42 -29.22 8.47
C ILE A 413 -18.31 -30.21 8.77
N GLY A 414 -17.10 -29.69 9.12
CA GLY A 414 -15.98 -30.53 9.48
C GLY A 414 -16.28 -31.45 10.65
N VAL A 415 -16.76 -30.94 11.77
CA VAL A 415 -17.11 -31.76 12.96
C VAL A 415 -18.23 -32.76 12.66
N ARG A 416 -19.25 -32.38 11.89
CA ARG A 416 -20.37 -33.27 11.55
C ARG A 416 -20.03 -34.38 10.58
N ARG A 417 -19.16 -34.09 9.60
CA ARG A 417 -18.79 -35.05 8.54
C ARG A 417 -17.55 -35.88 8.85
N PHE A 418 -16.75 -35.47 9.82
CA PHE A 418 -15.55 -36.22 10.15
C PHE A 418 -15.89 -37.61 10.71
N LYS A 419 -15.34 -38.63 10.08
CA LYS A 419 -15.47 -40.03 10.54
C LYS A 419 -14.38 -40.33 11.54
N PHE A 420 -14.76 -40.60 12.76
CA PHE A 420 -13.86 -40.92 13.85
C PHE A 420 -13.48 -42.44 13.89
N GLU A 421 -14.06 -43.23 13.00
CA GLU A 421 -13.81 -44.65 12.84
C GLU A 421 -12.82 -44.96 11.71
#